data_b0b857d01829ae735007014bc7618ee1
#
_entry.id   b0b857d01829ae735007014bc7618ee1
#
_cell.length_a   1.000
_cell.length_b   1.000
_cell.length_c   1.000
_cell.angle_alpha   90.00
_cell.angle_beta   90.00
_cell.angle_gamma   90.00
#
_symmetry.space_group_name_H-M   'P 1'
#
loop_
_entity.id
_entity.type
_entity.pdbx_description
1 polymer ?
#
loop_
_entity_poly.entity_id
_entity_poly.type
_entity_poly.pdbx_seq_one_letter_code
_entity_poly.pdbx_strand_id
1 'polypeptide(L)'
;MRILKYILLLLLLAIIGLTVYVATQPGEFETERSRVIKAQKSVVFSYVNDYKNWEDFGAWKDDDPNMQFTYSDTTIGKGASYSWKGSSGEGKTETIFEKENDSIAQKVIFSGNEGKAYLTFKDTVGGTKVTWHSKGKLSFMAKAYAVLKGGSAKMVGDVQERTLAKLDKVISYEINTYSIKVDGVVQKTGGYYFQQKITCRIPEVQKNVSLVLPSMLRFFKENNITLTGSPFVLYDTYDVPNNKASFSVCLPMRDEIFTAEGSDYTSGKLEP
;
A
#
# COMPACT_ATOMS: atom_id res chain seq x y z
N MET A 1 23.95 24.84 52.19
CA MET A 1 23.15 25.77 51.30
C MET A 1 23.95 26.46 50.21
N ARG A 2 25.19 26.89 50.38
CA ARG A 2 26.00 27.54 49.31
C ARG A 2 26.34 26.59 48.16
N ILE A 3 26.76 25.35 48.44
CA ILE A 3 27.13 24.34 47.42
C ILE A 3 25.91 24.01 46.51
N LEU A 4 24.73 23.83 47.09
CA LEU A 4 23.49 23.55 46.33
C LEU A 4 23.16 24.66 45.35
N LYS A 5 23.39 25.95 45.71
CA LYS A 5 23.18 27.09 44.79
C LYS A 5 24.13 27.02 43.59
N TYR A 6 25.40 26.66 43.79
CA TYR A 6 26.36 26.52 42.70
C TYR A 6 26.04 25.35 41.79
N ILE A 7 25.57 24.21 42.34
CA ILE A 7 25.12 23.05 41.55
C ILE A 7 23.91 23.46 40.70
N LEU A 8 22.90 24.15 41.29
CA LEU A 8 21.74 24.62 40.56
C LEU A 8 22.09 25.63 39.45
N LEU A 9 23.05 26.53 39.73
CA LEU A 9 23.54 27.49 38.74
C LEU A 9 24.25 26.79 37.58
N LEU A 10 25.10 25.81 37.86
CA LEU A 10 25.77 25.00 36.84
C LEU A 10 24.77 24.20 36.00
N LEU A 11 23.76 23.61 36.63
CA LEU A 11 22.69 22.89 35.95
C LEU A 11 21.90 23.85 35.01
N LEU A 12 21.55 25.03 35.49
CA LEU A 12 20.88 26.06 34.68
C LEU A 12 21.72 26.48 33.49
N LEU A 13 22.99 26.73 33.66
CA LEU A 13 23.93 27.07 32.57
C LEU A 13 24.05 25.93 31.56
N ALA A 14 24.07 24.66 32.04
CA ALA A 14 24.09 23.50 31.15
C ALA A 14 22.81 23.38 30.32
N ILE A 15 21.63 23.61 30.94
CA ILE A 15 20.33 23.61 30.25
C ILE A 15 20.30 24.74 29.22
N ILE A 16 20.73 25.94 29.53
CA ILE A 16 20.79 27.07 28.60
C ILE A 16 21.73 26.71 27.43
N GLY A 17 22.92 26.21 27.70
CA GLY A 17 23.88 25.80 26.69
C GLY A 17 23.30 24.72 25.76
N LEU A 18 22.63 23.72 26.31
CA LEU A 18 21.98 22.65 25.55
C LEU A 18 20.82 23.21 24.69
N THR A 19 20.01 24.11 25.25
CA THR A 19 18.89 24.75 24.53
C THR A 19 19.42 25.55 23.32
N VAL A 20 20.46 26.36 23.53
CA VAL A 20 21.11 27.10 22.45
C VAL A 20 21.68 26.14 21.41
N TYR A 21 22.38 25.10 21.84
CA TYR A 21 22.93 24.10 20.93
C TYR A 21 21.84 23.45 20.08
N VAL A 22 20.72 23.00 20.67
CA VAL A 22 19.57 22.43 19.96
C VAL A 22 18.96 23.46 18.99
N ALA A 23 18.85 24.72 19.42
CA ALA A 23 18.30 25.79 18.56
C ALA A 23 19.14 26.03 17.30
N THR A 24 20.46 25.89 17.40
CA THR A 24 21.39 26.06 16.25
C THR A 24 21.40 24.86 15.30
N GLN A 25 20.84 23.71 15.70
CA GLN A 25 20.78 22.55 14.80
C GLN A 25 19.88 22.80 13.58
N PRO A 26 20.18 22.19 12.44
CA PRO A 26 19.34 22.29 11.24
C PRO A 26 17.89 21.95 11.55
N GLY A 27 16.96 22.82 11.17
CA GLY A 27 15.51 22.62 11.34
C GLY A 27 14.89 21.82 10.21
N GLU A 28 15.64 21.48 9.20
CA GLU A 28 15.21 20.71 8.03
C GLU A 28 16.04 19.43 7.93
N PHE A 29 15.43 18.40 7.39
CA PHE A 29 16.09 17.16 7.06
C PHE A 29 15.76 16.74 5.64
N GLU A 30 16.70 16.07 5.02
CA GLU A 30 16.53 15.38 3.75
C GLU A 30 17.26 14.04 3.85
N THR A 31 16.57 12.96 3.52
CA THR A 31 17.10 11.60 3.64
C THR A 31 16.66 10.76 2.46
N GLU A 32 17.51 9.85 2.04
CA GLU A 32 17.21 8.83 1.05
C GLU A 32 17.75 7.49 1.52
N ARG A 33 16.90 6.46 1.45
CA ARG A 33 17.29 5.06 1.68
C ARG A 33 16.72 4.20 0.59
N SER A 34 17.44 3.15 0.22
CA SER A 34 16.96 2.21 -0.77
C SER A 34 17.28 0.78 -0.38
N ARG A 35 16.40 -0.13 -0.83
CA ARG A 35 16.58 -1.58 -0.63
C ARG A 35 16.05 -2.34 -1.84
N VAL A 36 16.70 -3.46 -2.17
CA VAL A 36 16.16 -4.41 -3.13
C VAL A 36 15.26 -5.38 -2.38
N ILE A 37 13.99 -5.41 -2.78
CA ILE A 37 12.97 -6.33 -2.28
C ILE A 37 12.89 -7.50 -3.26
N LYS A 38 12.95 -8.73 -2.77
CA LYS A 38 13.00 -9.95 -3.59
C LYS A 38 11.62 -10.35 -4.15
N ALA A 39 10.99 -9.42 -4.85
CA ALA A 39 9.65 -9.59 -5.43
C ALA A 39 9.50 -8.77 -6.71
N GLN A 40 8.49 -9.12 -7.50
CA GLN A 40 8.11 -8.36 -8.70
C GLN A 40 7.60 -6.97 -8.32
N LYS A 41 7.88 -6.00 -9.18
CA LYS A 41 7.56 -4.58 -8.95
C LYS A 41 6.07 -4.33 -8.67
N SER A 42 5.19 -4.99 -9.39
CA SER A 42 3.74 -4.87 -9.18
C SER A 42 3.30 -5.34 -7.78
N VAL A 43 3.92 -6.41 -7.27
CA VAL A 43 3.63 -6.93 -5.93
C VAL A 43 4.11 -5.95 -4.87
N VAL A 44 5.36 -5.47 -4.97
CA VAL A 44 5.94 -4.51 -4.02
C VAL A 44 5.17 -3.19 -4.04
N PHE A 45 4.85 -2.68 -5.23
CA PHE A 45 4.08 -1.45 -5.39
C PHE A 45 2.69 -1.57 -4.77
N SER A 46 1.92 -2.61 -5.11
CA SER A 46 0.58 -2.83 -4.58
C SER A 46 0.58 -2.96 -3.07
N TYR A 47 1.58 -3.64 -2.49
CA TYR A 47 1.70 -3.81 -1.06
C TYR A 47 1.97 -2.47 -0.34
N VAL A 48 2.87 -1.65 -0.87
CA VAL A 48 3.21 -0.33 -0.31
C VAL A 48 2.11 0.70 -0.54
N ASN A 49 1.34 0.58 -1.63
CA ASN A 49 0.28 1.51 -1.99
C ASN A 49 -0.97 1.38 -1.11
N ASP A 50 -1.15 0.28 -0.38
CA ASP A 50 -2.23 0.13 0.61
C ASP A 50 -1.74 0.44 2.02
N TYR A 51 -2.27 1.49 2.62
CA TYR A 51 -1.88 1.90 3.98
C TYR A 51 -2.20 0.89 5.07
N LYS A 52 -3.13 -0.05 4.86
CA LYS A 52 -3.39 -1.12 5.83
C LYS A 52 -2.17 -2.01 6.05
N ASN A 53 -1.38 -2.23 5.00
CA ASN A 53 -0.18 -3.05 5.07
C ASN A 53 0.97 -2.38 5.84
N TRP A 54 0.92 -1.05 6.03
CA TRP A 54 2.02 -0.32 6.69
C TRP A 54 2.18 -0.70 8.16
N GLU A 55 1.15 -1.26 8.80
CA GLU A 55 1.27 -1.80 10.16
C GLU A 55 2.18 -3.03 10.22
N ASP A 56 2.28 -3.80 9.14
CA ASP A 56 3.05 -5.04 9.11
C ASP A 56 4.56 -4.78 8.98
N PHE A 57 4.94 -3.73 8.24
CA PHE A 57 6.34 -3.43 7.98
C PHE A 57 6.84 -2.11 8.56
N GLY A 58 5.99 -1.25 9.08
CA GLY A 58 6.39 0.02 9.69
C GLY A 58 7.24 -0.18 10.96
N ALA A 59 8.49 0.30 10.94
CA ALA A 59 9.41 0.15 12.06
C ALA A 59 8.99 0.96 13.31
N TRP A 60 8.16 1.97 13.13
CA TRP A 60 7.60 2.76 14.25
C TRP A 60 6.71 1.94 15.18
N LYS A 61 6.08 0.88 14.67
CA LYS A 61 5.27 -0.03 15.50
C LYS A 61 6.12 -0.88 16.45
N ASP A 62 7.38 -1.15 16.09
CA ASP A 62 8.33 -1.80 16.99
C ASP A 62 8.76 -0.86 18.14
N ASP A 63 8.87 0.45 17.82
CA ASP A 63 9.27 1.47 18.80
C ASP A 63 8.08 1.85 19.72
N ASP A 64 6.83 1.72 19.24
CA ASP A 64 5.60 1.96 20.00
C ASP A 64 4.52 0.93 19.63
N PRO A 65 4.49 -0.25 20.29
CA PRO A 65 3.50 -1.30 20.02
C PRO A 65 2.04 -0.89 20.28
N ASN A 66 1.82 0.14 21.09
CA ASN A 66 0.48 0.64 21.43
C ASN A 66 0.01 1.77 20.52
N MET A 67 0.77 2.10 19.46
CA MET A 67 0.38 3.11 18.49
C MET A 67 -0.95 2.74 17.83
N GLN A 68 -1.87 3.69 17.83
CA GLN A 68 -3.21 3.54 17.25
C GLN A 68 -3.24 4.15 15.85
N PHE A 69 -3.90 3.46 14.93
CA PHE A 69 -4.07 3.89 13.53
C PHE A 69 -5.54 4.13 13.21
N THR A 70 -5.79 5.15 12.41
CA THR A 70 -7.12 5.46 11.86
C THR A 70 -6.98 5.70 10.37
N TYR A 71 -7.75 4.99 9.57
CA TYR A 71 -7.69 5.03 8.11
C TYR A 71 -8.84 5.86 7.54
N SER A 72 -8.61 6.47 6.37
CA SER A 72 -9.68 7.02 5.54
C SER A 72 -10.51 5.91 4.88
N ASP A 73 -11.66 6.27 4.30
CA ASP A 73 -12.54 5.31 3.61
C ASP A 73 -11.83 4.54 2.50
N THR A 74 -10.92 5.20 1.79
CA THR A 74 -10.01 4.54 0.87
C THR A 74 -8.60 4.48 1.48
N THR A 75 -7.95 3.31 1.38
CA THR A 75 -6.59 3.09 1.89
C THR A 75 -5.56 2.94 0.77
N ILE A 76 -6.02 2.94 -0.48
CA ILE A 76 -5.21 2.71 -1.67
C ILE A 76 -5.25 3.93 -2.59
N GLY A 77 -4.10 4.31 -3.13
CA GLY A 77 -3.96 5.28 -4.20
C GLY A 77 -4.06 6.74 -3.77
N LYS A 78 -4.19 7.64 -4.74
CA LYS A 78 -4.28 9.08 -4.50
C LYS A 78 -5.50 9.44 -3.65
N GLY A 79 -5.28 10.23 -2.60
CA GLY A 79 -6.30 10.65 -1.62
C GLY A 79 -6.44 9.68 -0.44
N ALA A 80 -5.88 8.47 -0.53
CA ALA A 80 -5.79 7.57 0.60
C ALA A 80 -4.96 8.21 1.72
N SER A 81 -5.36 7.98 2.96
CA SER A 81 -4.63 8.50 4.11
C SER A 81 -4.80 7.63 5.35
N TYR A 82 -3.85 7.73 6.26
CA TYR A 82 -3.99 7.25 7.61
C TYR A 82 -3.40 8.24 8.60
N SER A 83 -3.91 8.24 9.80
CA SER A 83 -3.38 8.99 10.94
C SER A 83 -2.97 8.02 12.05
N TRP A 84 -2.02 8.44 12.85
CA TRP A 84 -1.57 7.67 13.99
C TRP A 84 -1.46 8.54 15.24
N LYS A 85 -1.60 7.88 16.38
CA LYS A 85 -1.37 8.48 17.69
C LYS A 85 -0.60 7.49 18.56
N GLY A 86 0.50 7.94 19.11
CA GLY A 86 1.39 7.12 19.94
C GLY A 86 2.16 7.95 20.96
N SER A 87 3.05 7.30 21.70
CA SER A 87 3.87 7.90 22.76
C SER A 87 4.79 9.01 22.25
N SER A 88 5.23 8.92 21.00
CA SER A 88 6.12 9.91 20.37
C SER A 88 5.39 11.07 19.69
N GLY A 89 4.04 11.08 19.73
CA GLY A 89 3.21 12.10 19.11
C GLY A 89 2.16 11.54 18.16
N GLU A 90 1.55 12.44 17.42
CA GLU A 90 0.52 12.12 16.45
C GLU A 90 0.89 12.64 15.05
N GLY A 91 0.32 12.02 14.03
CA GLY A 91 0.57 12.43 12.67
C GLY A 91 -0.45 11.89 11.67
N LYS A 92 -0.29 12.32 10.44
CA LYS A 92 -1.08 11.89 9.28
C LYS A 92 -0.18 11.76 8.06
N THR A 93 -0.43 10.73 7.27
CA THR A 93 0.15 10.58 5.94
C THR A 93 -0.98 10.50 4.91
N GLU A 94 -0.80 11.16 3.77
CA GLU A 94 -1.76 11.18 2.66
C GLU A 94 -1.03 11.01 1.33
N THR A 95 -1.50 10.13 0.48
CA THR A 95 -1.00 9.96 -0.89
C THR A 95 -1.51 11.11 -1.76
N ILE A 96 -0.62 11.99 -2.18
CA ILE A 96 -0.94 13.16 -3.03
C ILE A 96 -0.74 12.90 -4.52
N PHE A 97 0.07 11.89 -4.85
CA PHE A 97 0.34 11.47 -6.23
C PHE A 97 0.68 9.99 -6.26
N GLU A 98 0.24 9.33 -7.32
CA GLU A 98 0.54 7.94 -7.62
C GLU A 98 0.74 7.78 -9.12
N LYS A 99 1.74 6.98 -9.49
CA LYS A 99 1.92 6.42 -10.82
C LYS A 99 2.13 4.93 -10.68
N GLU A 100 1.19 4.16 -11.20
CA GLU A 100 1.14 2.70 -11.04
C GLU A 100 2.47 2.04 -11.40
N ASN A 101 2.94 1.16 -10.52
CA ASN A 101 4.20 0.42 -10.64
C ASN A 101 5.46 1.29 -10.83
N ASP A 102 5.42 2.57 -10.48
CA ASP A 102 6.53 3.50 -10.65
C ASP A 102 6.83 4.32 -9.41
N SER A 103 5.85 5.07 -8.90
CA SER A 103 6.11 6.01 -7.80
C SER A 103 4.87 6.41 -7.02
N ILE A 104 5.10 6.75 -5.73
CA ILE A 104 4.10 7.27 -4.80
C ILE A 104 4.68 8.51 -4.13
N ALA A 105 3.95 9.63 -4.14
CA ALA A 105 4.29 10.81 -3.37
C ALA A 105 3.30 11.01 -2.23
N GLN A 106 3.81 11.30 -1.04
CA GLN A 106 3.04 11.43 0.18
C GLN A 106 3.30 12.79 0.84
N LYS A 107 2.24 13.38 1.37
CA LYS A 107 2.31 14.47 2.35
C LYS A 107 2.27 13.84 3.73
N VAL A 108 3.23 14.21 4.57
CA VAL A 108 3.34 13.72 5.94
C VAL A 108 3.22 14.90 6.89
N ILE A 109 2.36 14.79 7.90
CA ILE A 109 2.26 15.76 8.99
C ILE A 109 2.62 15.01 10.27
N PHE A 110 3.60 15.51 11.00
CA PHE A 110 4.01 14.93 12.29
C PHE A 110 4.16 16.02 13.33
N SER A 111 3.36 15.94 14.40
CA SER A 111 3.33 16.94 15.47
C SER A 111 3.24 18.39 14.93
N GLY A 112 2.37 18.61 13.93
CA GLY A 112 2.13 19.91 13.29
C GLY A 112 3.17 20.35 12.25
N ASN A 113 4.24 19.58 12.03
CA ASN A 113 5.25 19.89 11.01
C ASN A 113 4.98 19.12 9.72
N GLU A 114 5.05 19.82 8.58
CA GLU A 114 4.87 19.21 7.27
C GLU A 114 6.18 18.65 6.70
N GLY A 115 6.07 17.50 6.08
CA GLY A 115 7.10 16.85 5.29
C GLY A 115 6.52 16.22 4.03
N LYS A 116 7.41 15.78 3.17
CA LYS A 116 7.07 15.03 1.95
C LYS A 116 7.90 13.76 1.92
N ALA A 117 7.26 12.68 1.50
CA ALA A 117 7.93 11.42 1.20
C ALA A 117 7.68 11.05 -0.26
N TYR A 118 8.65 10.42 -0.87
CA TYR A 118 8.59 9.98 -2.25
C TYR A 118 9.21 8.59 -2.36
N LEU A 119 8.41 7.64 -2.81
CA LEU A 119 8.84 6.27 -3.03
C LEU A 119 8.90 6.00 -4.53
N THR A 120 9.98 5.38 -5.00
CA THR A 120 10.11 4.92 -6.38
C THR A 120 10.42 3.43 -6.41
N PHE A 121 9.91 2.78 -7.45
CA PHE A 121 9.99 1.34 -7.66
C PHE A 121 10.62 1.05 -9.01
N LYS A 122 11.81 0.44 -9.02
CA LYS A 122 12.55 0.13 -10.25
C LYS A 122 12.93 -1.34 -10.28
N ASP A 123 12.69 -1.96 -11.42
CA ASP A 123 13.18 -3.33 -11.65
C ASP A 123 14.71 -3.37 -11.57
N THR A 124 15.24 -4.40 -10.93
CA THR A 124 16.68 -4.62 -10.80
C THR A 124 16.97 -6.12 -10.72
N VAL A 125 18.26 -6.47 -10.82
CA VAL A 125 18.68 -7.86 -10.61
C VAL A 125 18.31 -8.30 -9.19
N GLY A 126 17.56 -9.39 -9.08
CA GLY A 126 17.12 -9.95 -7.80
C GLY A 126 15.80 -9.40 -7.24
N GLY A 127 15.08 -8.55 -7.98
CA GLY A 127 13.74 -8.05 -7.58
C GLY A 127 13.49 -6.59 -7.91
N THR A 128 12.91 -5.86 -6.96
CA THR A 128 12.54 -4.45 -7.11
C THR A 128 13.35 -3.58 -6.16
N LYS A 129 14.08 -2.60 -6.70
CA LYS A 129 14.71 -1.56 -5.90
C LYS A 129 13.65 -0.54 -5.49
N VAL A 130 13.35 -0.48 -4.20
CA VAL A 130 12.54 0.59 -3.59
C VAL A 130 13.48 1.66 -3.07
N THR A 131 13.26 2.91 -3.48
CA THR A 131 13.97 4.06 -2.95
C THR A 131 12.97 4.96 -2.25
N TRP A 132 13.24 5.29 -1.00
CA TRP A 132 12.42 6.16 -0.17
C TRP A 132 13.17 7.44 0.15
N HIS A 133 12.78 8.53 -0.48
CA HIS A 133 13.26 9.88 -0.22
C HIS A 133 12.27 10.61 0.68
N SER A 134 12.75 11.31 1.71
CA SER A 134 11.92 12.13 2.60
C SER A 134 12.60 13.44 2.91
N LYS A 135 11.81 14.50 2.96
CA LYS A 135 12.24 15.82 3.41
C LYS A 135 11.17 16.49 4.25
N GLY A 136 11.59 17.27 5.23
CA GLY A 136 10.63 17.95 6.11
C GLY A 136 11.31 18.85 7.12
N LYS A 137 10.46 19.44 7.99
CA LYS A 137 10.91 20.30 9.10
C LYS A 137 10.75 19.57 10.42
N LEU A 138 11.62 19.90 11.36
CA LEU A 138 11.58 19.40 12.72
C LEU A 138 11.19 20.50 13.68
N SER A 139 10.27 20.19 14.60
CA SER A 139 10.02 21.02 15.77
C SER A 139 11.24 21.09 16.68
N PHE A 140 11.27 22.04 17.61
CA PHE A 140 12.36 22.15 18.58
C PHE A 140 12.57 20.85 19.38
N MET A 141 11.47 20.23 19.85
CA MET A 141 11.54 18.96 20.57
C MET A 141 12.07 17.82 19.71
N ALA A 142 11.65 17.74 18.44
CA ALA A 142 12.18 16.75 17.50
C ALA A 142 13.67 16.97 17.22
N LYS A 143 14.15 18.23 17.14
CA LYS A 143 15.59 18.54 17.06
C LYS A 143 16.36 18.06 18.29
N ALA A 144 15.81 18.33 19.50
CA ALA A 144 16.43 17.87 20.74
C ALA A 144 16.59 16.34 20.77
N TYR A 145 15.54 15.63 20.35
CA TYR A 145 15.61 14.16 20.21
C TYR A 145 16.59 13.72 19.11
N ALA A 146 16.60 14.41 17.97
CA ALA A 146 17.50 14.12 16.87
C ALA A 146 18.99 14.26 17.28
N VAL A 147 19.31 15.25 18.10
CA VAL A 147 20.68 15.42 18.64
C VAL A 147 21.13 14.17 19.40
N LEU A 148 20.25 13.58 20.21
CA LEU A 148 20.55 12.34 20.96
C LEU A 148 20.72 11.12 20.03
N LYS A 149 20.10 11.16 18.85
CA LYS A 149 20.17 10.08 17.84
C LYS A 149 21.27 10.27 16.79
N GLY A 150 22.12 11.28 16.94
CA GLY A 150 23.23 11.57 16.00
C GLY A 150 22.82 12.41 14.79
N GLY A 151 21.74 13.18 14.91
CA GLY A 151 21.26 14.12 13.90
C GLY A 151 19.93 13.69 13.22
N SER A 152 19.28 14.67 12.63
CA SER A 152 17.95 14.49 12.02
C SER A 152 17.96 13.51 10.83
N ALA A 153 18.95 13.61 9.97
CA ALA A 153 19.08 12.73 8.80
C ALA A 153 19.33 11.27 9.22
N LYS A 154 20.13 11.06 10.27
CA LYS A 154 20.36 9.71 10.81
C LYS A 154 19.09 9.15 11.45
N MET A 155 18.42 9.93 12.30
CA MET A 155 17.20 9.52 13.00
C MET A 155 16.10 9.05 12.03
N VAL A 156 15.81 9.85 11.00
CA VAL A 156 14.79 9.51 10.00
C VAL A 156 15.28 8.38 9.10
N GLY A 157 16.55 8.42 8.67
CA GLY A 157 17.14 7.39 7.83
C GLY A 157 17.18 6.00 8.47
N ASP A 158 17.44 5.91 9.76
CA ASP A 158 17.42 4.64 10.51
C ASP A 158 16.00 4.02 10.54
N VAL A 159 14.96 4.84 10.66
CA VAL A 159 13.56 4.38 10.59
C VAL A 159 13.22 3.89 9.17
N GLN A 160 13.61 4.63 8.14
CA GLN A 160 13.40 4.22 6.75
C GLN A 160 14.10 2.89 6.45
N GLU A 161 15.35 2.73 6.89
CA GLU A 161 16.14 1.51 6.65
C GLU A 161 15.52 0.29 7.32
N ARG A 162 15.12 0.42 8.59
CA ARG A 162 14.42 -0.65 9.33
C ARG A 162 13.08 -1.00 8.67
N THR A 163 12.32 0.01 8.24
CA THR A 163 11.04 -0.18 7.57
C THR A 163 11.22 -0.92 6.23
N LEU A 164 12.17 -0.52 5.40
CA LEU A 164 12.48 -1.21 4.14
C LEU A 164 12.99 -2.64 4.39
N ALA A 165 13.74 -2.87 5.48
CA ALA A 165 14.18 -4.21 5.84
C ALA A 165 13.02 -5.12 6.28
N LYS A 166 12.04 -4.58 7.00
CA LYS A 166 10.81 -5.30 7.36
C LYS A 166 9.95 -5.56 6.13
N LEU A 167 9.80 -4.60 5.22
CA LEU A 167 9.08 -4.76 3.98
C LEU A 167 9.62 -5.96 3.17
N ASP A 168 10.94 -6.07 3.04
CA ASP A 168 11.59 -7.22 2.37
C ASP A 168 11.24 -8.55 3.03
N LYS A 169 11.27 -8.60 4.37
CA LYS A 169 10.92 -9.81 5.13
C LYS A 169 9.45 -10.18 4.99
N VAL A 170 8.55 -9.23 5.13
CA VAL A 170 7.11 -9.45 5.07
C VAL A 170 6.71 -9.91 3.67
N ILE A 171 7.12 -9.22 2.63
CA ILE A 171 6.81 -9.62 1.25
C ILE A 171 7.42 -10.98 0.93
N SER A 172 8.65 -11.25 1.37
CA SER A 172 9.28 -12.57 1.19
C SER A 172 8.52 -13.68 1.92
N TYR A 173 8.00 -13.40 3.11
CA TYR A 173 7.16 -14.34 3.84
C TYR A 173 5.83 -14.58 3.11
N GLU A 174 5.11 -13.55 2.74
CA GLU A 174 3.84 -13.64 2.03
C GLU A 174 3.94 -14.44 0.72
N ILE A 175 4.99 -14.19 -0.08
CA ILE A 175 5.22 -14.92 -1.34
C ILE A 175 5.53 -16.40 -1.11
N ASN A 176 6.22 -16.75 -0.01
CA ASN A 176 6.66 -18.12 0.25
C ASN A 176 5.70 -18.93 1.13
N THR A 177 4.72 -18.29 1.77
CA THR A 177 3.81 -18.94 2.73
C THR A 177 2.36 -19.01 2.27
N TYR A 178 2.06 -18.66 0.99
CA TYR A 178 0.72 -18.89 0.47
C TYR A 178 0.39 -20.40 0.52
N SER A 179 -0.79 -20.74 0.97
CA SER A 179 -1.28 -22.12 0.93
C SER A 179 -2.41 -22.21 -0.10
N ILE A 180 -2.29 -23.18 -1.01
CA ILE A 180 -3.39 -23.55 -1.89
C ILE A 180 -4.09 -24.75 -1.24
N LYS A 181 -5.34 -24.51 -0.76
CA LYS A 181 -6.19 -25.61 -0.33
C LYS A 181 -6.98 -26.12 -1.53
N VAL A 182 -6.68 -27.34 -1.94
CA VAL A 182 -7.47 -28.04 -2.95
C VAL A 182 -8.58 -28.79 -2.21
N ASP A 183 -9.82 -28.29 -2.28
CA ASP A 183 -10.96 -28.90 -1.59
C ASP A 183 -11.48 -30.18 -2.28
N GLY A 184 -10.76 -30.66 -3.30
CA GLY A 184 -11.13 -31.83 -4.09
C GLY A 184 -12.18 -31.48 -5.15
N VAL A 185 -12.87 -32.50 -5.65
CA VAL A 185 -13.97 -32.33 -6.61
C VAL A 185 -15.21 -31.93 -5.82
N VAL A 186 -15.66 -30.70 -6.01
CA VAL A 186 -16.94 -30.22 -5.46
C VAL A 186 -17.96 -30.18 -6.58
N GLN A 187 -19.10 -30.85 -6.38
CA GLN A 187 -20.26 -30.68 -7.25
C GLN A 187 -20.95 -29.37 -6.89
N LYS A 188 -21.12 -28.49 -7.88
CA LYS A 188 -22.00 -27.33 -7.79
C LYS A 188 -23.23 -27.59 -8.65
N THR A 189 -24.38 -27.18 -8.18
CA THR A 189 -25.57 -27.09 -9.03
C THR A 189 -25.26 -26.13 -10.15
N GLY A 190 -25.49 -26.56 -11.38
CA GLY A 190 -25.37 -25.71 -12.56
C GLY A 190 -26.26 -24.48 -12.46
N GLY A 191 -26.11 -23.55 -13.38
CA GLY A 191 -26.91 -22.31 -13.38
C GLY A 191 -26.63 -21.46 -14.59
N TYR A 192 -27.48 -20.47 -14.81
CA TYR A 192 -27.29 -19.51 -15.90
C TYR A 192 -26.29 -18.44 -15.48
N TYR A 193 -25.58 -17.93 -16.47
CA TYR A 193 -24.70 -16.78 -16.33
C TYR A 193 -24.77 -15.87 -17.54
N PHE A 194 -24.62 -14.60 -17.31
CA PHE A 194 -24.49 -13.56 -18.31
C PHE A 194 -23.01 -13.30 -18.57
N GLN A 195 -22.56 -13.26 -19.81
CA GLN A 195 -21.15 -13.21 -20.12
C GLN A 195 -20.81 -12.18 -21.21
N GLN A 196 -19.58 -11.67 -21.13
CA GLN A 196 -18.91 -10.99 -22.23
C GLN A 196 -17.60 -11.71 -22.54
N LYS A 197 -17.45 -12.19 -23.78
CA LYS A 197 -16.27 -12.89 -24.26
C LYS A 197 -15.20 -11.91 -24.73
N ILE A 198 -13.95 -12.16 -24.33
CA ILE A 198 -12.79 -11.31 -24.60
C ILE A 198 -11.63 -12.18 -25.05
N THR A 199 -10.89 -11.68 -26.05
CA THR A 199 -9.61 -12.27 -26.46
C THR A 199 -8.54 -11.19 -26.40
N CYS A 200 -7.48 -11.41 -25.63
CA CYS A 200 -6.40 -10.45 -25.46
C CYS A 200 -5.06 -11.16 -25.16
N ARG A 201 -4.00 -10.39 -24.99
CA ARG A 201 -2.72 -10.92 -24.48
C ARG A 201 -2.85 -11.23 -22.97
N ILE A 202 -2.14 -12.26 -22.52
CA ILE A 202 -2.20 -12.72 -21.13
C ILE A 202 -1.98 -11.59 -20.10
N PRO A 203 -1.00 -10.67 -20.24
CA PRO A 203 -0.83 -9.56 -19.28
C PRO A 203 -1.99 -8.55 -19.25
N GLU A 204 -2.87 -8.57 -20.27
CA GLU A 204 -4.00 -7.64 -20.38
C GLU A 204 -5.29 -8.19 -19.76
N VAL A 205 -5.31 -9.46 -19.36
CA VAL A 205 -6.50 -10.13 -18.81
C VAL A 205 -7.08 -9.35 -17.63
N GLN A 206 -6.29 -9.04 -16.64
CA GLN A 206 -6.75 -8.32 -15.43
C GLN A 206 -7.31 -6.94 -15.78
N LYS A 207 -6.66 -6.21 -16.66
CA LYS A 207 -7.13 -4.90 -17.12
C LYS A 207 -8.48 -5.01 -17.81
N ASN A 208 -8.66 -5.99 -18.70
CA ASN A 208 -9.92 -6.20 -19.41
C ASN A 208 -11.05 -6.60 -18.44
N VAL A 209 -10.79 -7.49 -17.49
CA VAL A 209 -11.78 -7.83 -16.44
C VAL A 209 -12.18 -6.57 -15.65
N SER A 210 -11.23 -5.74 -15.26
CA SER A 210 -11.48 -4.51 -14.49
C SER A 210 -12.29 -3.45 -15.28
N LEU A 211 -12.22 -3.46 -16.60
CA LEU A 211 -12.99 -2.57 -17.45
C LEU A 211 -14.41 -3.08 -17.69
N VAL A 212 -14.56 -4.40 -17.93
CA VAL A 212 -15.84 -5.00 -18.33
C VAL A 212 -16.76 -5.26 -17.16
N LEU A 213 -16.23 -5.75 -16.04
CA LEU A 213 -17.03 -6.12 -14.86
C LEU A 213 -17.92 -4.98 -14.35
N PRO A 214 -17.43 -3.72 -14.19
CA PRO A 214 -18.28 -2.62 -13.73
C PRO A 214 -19.44 -2.30 -14.69
N SER A 215 -19.22 -2.41 -16.01
CA SER A 215 -20.27 -2.16 -17.01
C SER A 215 -21.37 -3.23 -16.96
N MET A 216 -20.99 -4.50 -16.82
CA MET A 216 -21.92 -5.61 -16.64
C MET A 216 -22.72 -5.49 -15.34
N LEU A 217 -22.09 -5.13 -14.25
CA LEU A 217 -22.77 -4.90 -12.95
C LEU A 217 -23.75 -3.73 -13.03
N ARG A 218 -23.40 -2.68 -13.76
CA ARG A 218 -24.31 -1.55 -14.03
C ARG A 218 -25.54 -2.01 -14.81
N PHE A 219 -25.35 -2.78 -15.88
CA PHE A 219 -26.43 -3.36 -16.65
C PHE A 219 -27.37 -4.17 -15.77
N PHE A 220 -26.86 -5.02 -14.88
CA PHE A 220 -27.67 -5.79 -13.93
C PHE A 220 -28.48 -4.89 -13.00
N LYS A 221 -27.86 -3.83 -12.48
CA LYS A 221 -28.55 -2.86 -11.63
C LYS A 221 -29.65 -2.09 -12.35
N GLU A 222 -29.40 -1.63 -13.56
CA GLU A 222 -30.35 -0.87 -14.37
C GLU A 222 -31.57 -1.72 -14.80
N ASN A 223 -31.36 -3.03 -14.97
CA ASN A 223 -32.40 -3.96 -15.38
C ASN A 223 -33.02 -4.76 -14.21
N ASN A 224 -32.66 -4.41 -12.95
CA ASN A 224 -33.11 -5.10 -11.74
C ASN A 224 -32.82 -6.61 -11.73
N ILE A 225 -31.68 -7.03 -12.29
CA ILE A 225 -31.26 -8.42 -12.32
C ILE A 225 -30.44 -8.70 -11.06
N THR A 226 -30.80 -9.76 -10.33
CA THR A 226 -30.11 -10.15 -9.11
C THR A 226 -29.05 -11.19 -9.37
N LEU A 227 -27.83 -10.96 -8.85
CA LEU A 227 -26.76 -11.95 -8.84
C LEU A 227 -27.12 -13.12 -7.92
N THR A 228 -26.87 -14.35 -8.38
CA THR A 228 -27.05 -15.57 -7.55
C THR A 228 -25.75 -16.05 -6.90
N GLY A 229 -24.65 -15.37 -7.15
CA GLY A 229 -23.33 -15.67 -6.59
C GLY A 229 -22.29 -14.62 -6.98
N SER A 230 -21.02 -14.87 -6.68
CA SER A 230 -19.93 -13.99 -7.04
C SER A 230 -19.65 -14.03 -8.55
N PRO A 231 -19.29 -12.90 -9.18
CA PRO A 231 -18.75 -12.88 -10.54
C PRO A 231 -17.55 -13.83 -10.68
N PHE A 232 -17.39 -14.41 -11.86
CA PHE A 232 -16.28 -15.32 -12.15
C PHE A 232 -15.76 -15.15 -13.57
N VAL A 233 -14.59 -15.72 -13.85
CA VAL A 233 -13.99 -15.74 -15.18
C VAL A 233 -13.96 -17.18 -15.69
N LEU A 234 -14.47 -17.40 -16.90
CA LEU A 234 -14.42 -18.67 -17.58
C LEU A 234 -13.40 -18.59 -18.72
N TYR A 235 -12.33 -19.38 -18.64
CA TYR A 235 -11.32 -19.42 -19.69
C TYR A 235 -11.68 -20.48 -20.74
N ASP A 236 -11.77 -20.06 -22.01
CA ASP A 236 -11.87 -20.98 -23.15
C ASP A 236 -10.48 -21.49 -23.56
N THR A 237 -9.51 -20.57 -23.64
CA THR A 237 -8.13 -20.87 -23.96
C THR A 237 -7.17 -19.98 -23.17
N TYR A 238 -6.05 -20.57 -22.74
CA TYR A 238 -4.94 -19.86 -22.10
C TYR A 238 -3.64 -20.34 -22.73
N ASP A 239 -3.22 -19.70 -23.78
CA ASP A 239 -2.11 -20.09 -24.67
C ASP A 239 -0.85 -19.29 -24.30
N VAL A 240 -0.06 -19.87 -23.41
CA VAL A 240 1.19 -19.25 -22.92
C VAL A 240 2.23 -19.09 -24.04
N PRO A 241 2.47 -20.10 -24.90
CA PRO A 241 3.42 -19.96 -26.01
C PRO A 241 3.12 -18.79 -26.94
N ASN A 242 1.85 -18.54 -27.25
CA ASN A 242 1.43 -17.46 -28.14
C ASN A 242 1.01 -16.18 -27.39
N ASN A 243 1.19 -16.15 -26.06
CA ASN A 243 0.83 -15.02 -25.18
C ASN A 243 -0.63 -14.56 -25.39
N LYS A 244 -1.57 -15.51 -25.51
CA LYS A 244 -2.98 -15.22 -25.84
C LYS A 244 -3.92 -15.90 -24.86
N ALA A 245 -4.94 -15.19 -24.42
CA ALA A 245 -6.04 -15.73 -23.62
C ALA A 245 -7.39 -15.38 -24.28
N SER A 246 -8.30 -16.36 -24.31
CA SER A 246 -9.72 -16.16 -24.62
C SER A 246 -10.51 -16.55 -23.38
N PHE A 247 -11.33 -15.66 -22.89
CA PHE A 247 -12.09 -15.85 -21.66
C PHE A 247 -13.38 -15.04 -21.68
N SER A 248 -14.29 -15.41 -20.79
CA SER A 248 -15.54 -14.68 -20.54
C SER A 248 -15.56 -14.14 -19.11
N VAL A 249 -15.95 -12.88 -18.94
CA VAL A 249 -16.35 -12.34 -17.63
C VAL A 249 -17.82 -12.71 -17.42
N CYS A 250 -18.13 -13.36 -16.31
CA CYS A 250 -19.42 -13.99 -16.09
C CYS A 250 -20.08 -13.46 -14.81
N LEU A 251 -21.38 -13.15 -14.90
CA LEU A 251 -22.25 -12.79 -13.78
C LEU A 251 -23.30 -13.89 -13.61
N PRO A 252 -23.31 -14.65 -12.49
CA PRO A 252 -24.27 -15.71 -12.26
C PRO A 252 -25.67 -15.11 -12.02
N MET A 253 -26.70 -15.73 -12.63
CA MET A 253 -28.10 -15.29 -12.55
C MET A 253 -29.02 -16.49 -12.41
N ARG A 254 -30.28 -16.22 -11.99
CA ARG A 254 -31.28 -17.28 -11.78
C ARG A 254 -31.84 -17.79 -13.10
N ASP A 255 -32.27 -16.87 -13.97
CA ASP A 255 -33.02 -17.18 -15.18
C ASP A 255 -32.19 -16.75 -16.40
N GLU A 256 -32.36 -17.43 -17.51
CA GLU A 256 -31.72 -17.10 -18.77
C GLU A 256 -32.21 -15.75 -19.31
N ILE A 257 -31.29 -14.91 -19.77
CA ILE A 257 -31.59 -13.63 -20.39
C ILE A 257 -31.29 -13.74 -21.87
N PHE A 258 -32.28 -13.45 -22.68
CA PHE A 258 -32.12 -13.39 -24.13
C PHE A 258 -31.64 -11.99 -24.54
N THR A 259 -30.50 -11.94 -25.20
CA THR A 259 -29.92 -10.70 -25.72
C THR A 259 -30.22 -10.56 -27.22
N ALA A 260 -30.25 -9.32 -27.72
CA ALA A 260 -30.43 -9.06 -29.14
C ALA A 260 -29.28 -9.66 -29.96
N GLU A 261 -29.58 -10.02 -31.20
CA GLU A 261 -28.55 -10.49 -32.12
C GLU A 261 -27.49 -9.39 -32.34
N GLY A 262 -26.22 -9.74 -32.26
CA GLY A 262 -25.10 -8.78 -32.34
C GLY A 262 -24.75 -8.09 -31.02
N SER A 263 -25.39 -8.46 -29.91
CA SER A 263 -24.98 -7.98 -28.59
C SER A 263 -23.61 -8.50 -28.19
N ASP A 264 -22.79 -7.65 -27.53
CA ASP A 264 -21.52 -8.07 -26.91
C ASP A 264 -21.74 -9.01 -25.72
N TYR A 265 -22.95 -9.09 -25.24
CA TYR A 265 -23.35 -9.93 -24.11
C TYR A 265 -24.17 -11.12 -24.57
N THR A 266 -23.92 -12.27 -23.97
CA THR A 266 -24.66 -13.51 -24.21
C THR A 266 -24.96 -14.23 -22.89
N SER A 267 -25.98 -15.10 -22.89
CA SER A 267 -26.21 -16.02 -21.78
C SER A 267 -25.52 -17.35 -22.02
N GLY A 268 -25.06 -17.95 -20.95
CA GLY A 268 -24.54 -19.30 -20.93
C GLY A 268 -25.10 -20.10 -19.76
N LYS A 269 -24.87 -21.41 -19.78
CA LYS A 269 -25.31 -22.32 -18.74
C LYS A 269 -24.14 -23.18 -18.31
N LEU A 270 -23.89 -23.26 -16.99
CA LEU A 270 -23.02 -24.25 -16.41
C LEU A 270 -23.85 -25.50 -16.11
N GLU A 271 -23.40 -26.64 -16.62
CA GLU A 271 -23.97 -27.93 -16.24
C GLU A 271 -23.50 -28.33 -14.83
N PRO A 272 -24.28 -29.14 -14.09
CA PRO A 272 -23.92 -29.62 -12.76
C PRO A 272 -22.64 -30.43 -12.71
#